data_cbb8a04c5991b0d756d44aea51e045c7
#
_entry.id   cbb8a04c5991b0d756d44aea51e045c7
#
_cell.length_a   1.000
_cell.length_b   1.000
_cell.length_c   1.000
_cell.angle_alpha   90.00
_cell.angle_beta   90.00
_cell.angle_gamma   90.00
#
_symmetry.space_group_name_H-M   'P 1'
#
loop_
_entity.id
_entity.type
_entity.pdbx_description
1 polymer ?
#
loop_
_entity_poly.entity_id
_entity_poly.type
_entity_poly.pdbx_seq_one_letter_code
_entity_poly.pdbx_strand_id
1 'polypeptide(L)'
;PADQGDTTTLEKTLAAAKKNLEAVDAAPTAEDPAECVTDKGYHSRAVLKAVDDGPWKTRISEPRQKGFARWHGDAAARRAVTNNRVRLKSGVARETFKLRAEIVERSFAHILDRGGMRRTWLRGRENVHKRYLLHVAGHNLSLLMRQLIGAGTPKEAVAGGYSALFVLVTPAGAILVAQIVLITSEDGETAFATICFAVG
;
A
#
# COMPACT_ATOMS: atom_id res chain seq x y z
N PRO A 1 -9.05 14.72 -6.27
CA PRO A 1 -9.65 16.01 -5.95
C PRO A 1 -10.56 15.87 -4.74
N ALA A 2 -10.61 16.88 -3.87
CA ALA A 2 -11.39 16.84 -2.61
C ALA A 2 -12.91 16.77 -2.83
N ASP A 3 -13.35 16.89 -4.07
CA ASP A 3 -14.72 16.85 -4.55
C ASP A 3 -15.21 15.44 -4.94
N GLN A 4 -14.32 14.46 -4.97
CA GLN A 4 -14.68 13.07 -5.26
C GLN A 4 -14.91 12.30 -3.97
N GLY A 5 -16.13 11.82 -3.79
CA GLY A 5 -16.48 10.96 -2.65
C GLY A 5 -15.82 9.57 -2.74
N ASP A 6 -15.64 8.93 -1.61
CA ASP A 6 -14.99 7.62 -1.50
C ASP A 6 -15.66 6.56 -2.39
N THR A 7 -16.96 6.61 -2.52
CA THR A 7 -17.73 5.68 -3.36
C THR A 7 -17.42 5.77 -4.86
N THR A 8 -16.96 6.92 -5.35
CA THR A 8 -16.61 7.11 -6.77
C THR A 8 -15.17 6.74 -7.11
N THR A 9 -14.34 6.56 -6.10
CA THR A 9 -12.90 6.30 -6.27
C THR A 9 -12.54 4.82 -6.15
N LEU A 10 -13.38 4.01 -5.50
CA LEU A 10 -13.05 2.61 -5.18
C LEU A 10 -12.75 1.76 -6.42
N GLU A 11 -13.63 1.81 -7.43
CA GLU A 11 -13.45 1.03 -8.67
C GLU A 11 -12.12 1.34 -9.36
N LYS A 12 -11.80 2.63 -9.49
CA LYS A 12 -10.54 3.09 -10.08
C LYS A 12 -9.33 2.62 -9.27
N THR A 13 -9.46 2.65 -7.95
CA THR A 13 -8.40 2.19 -7.03
C THR A 13 -8.18 0.69 -7.16
N LEU A 14 -9.25 -0.11 -7.23
CA LEU A 14 -9.16 -1.56 -7.41
C LEU A 14 -8.61 -1.94 -8.78
N ALA A 15 -8.97 -1.20 -9.84
CA ALA A 15 -8.40 -1.40 -11.18
C ALA A 15 -6.89 -1.10 -11.21
N ALA A 16 -6.46 0.00 -10.57
CA ALA A 16 -5.05 0.33 -10.44
C ALA A 16 -4.29 -0.71 -9.58
N ALA A 17 -4.89 -1.17 -8.49
CA ALA A 17 -4.31 -2.22 -7.65
C ALA A 17 -4.14 -3.53 -8.44
N LYS A 18 -5.17 -3.94 -9.20
CA LYS A 18 -5.10 -5.13 -10.05
C LYS A 18 -3.96 -5.04 -11.04
N LYS A 19 -3.85 -3.91 -11.77
CA LYS A 19 -2.75 -3.68 -12.72
C LYS A 19 -1.37 -3.79 -12.07
N ASN A 20 -1.19 -3.25 -10.86
CA ASN A 20 0.08 -3.34 -10.14
C ASN A 20 0.38 -4.77 -9.69
N LEU A 21 -0.65 -5.53 -9.30
CA LEU A 21 -0.51 -6.93 -8.90
C LEU A 21 -0.26 -7.85 -10.10
N GLU A 22 -0.80 -7.54 -11.28
CA GLU A 22 -0.47 -8.22 -12.54
C GLU A 22 1.01 -8.14 -12.87
N ALA A 23 1.65 -7.01 -12.59
CA ALA A 23 3.09 -6.83 -12.85
C ALA A 23 3.99 -7.72 -11.98
N VAL A 24 3.46 -8.35 -10.93
CA VAL A 24 4.18 -9.25 -10.01
C VAL A 24 3.54 -10.63 -9.91
N ASP A 25 2.70 -10.99 -10.88
CA ASP A 25 1.98 -12.28 -10.97
C ASP A 25 1.15 -12.62 -9.72
N ALA A 26 0.65 -11.60 -9.02
CA ALA A 26 -0.17 -11.74 -7.81
C ALA A 26 -1.58 -11.15 -7.96
N ALA A 27 -2.05 -10.97 -9.19
CA ALA A 27 -3.38 -10.41 -9.44
C ALA A 27 -4.49 -11.37 -9.03
N PRO A 28 -5.55 -10.88 -8.36
CA PRO A 28 -6.67 -11.72 -7.99
C PRO A 28 -7.46 -12.18 -9.23
N THR A 29 -7.91 -13.42 -9.20
CA THR A 29 -8.74 -14.04 -10.23
C THR A 29 -10.13 -14.39 -9.69
N ALA A 30 -11.01 -14.88 -10.54
CA ALA A 30 -12.33 -15.37 -10.11
C ALA A 30 -12.21 -16.62 -9.24
N GLU A 31 -11.20 -17.46 -9.51
CA GLU A 31 -10.89 -18.70 -8.78
C GLU A 31 -10.18 -18.43 -7.46
N ASP A 32 -9.29 -17.42 -7.46
CA ASP A 32 -8.56 -16.96 -6.27
C ASP A 32 -8.79 -15.47 -6.03
N PRO A 33 -9.95 -15.09 -5.48
CA PRO A 33 -10.32 -13.70 -5.29
C PRO A 33 -9.66 -13.10 -4.04
N ALA A 34 -9.18 -11.85 -4.17
CA ALA A 34 -8.64 -11.09 -3.05
C ALA A 34 -9.73 -10.39 -2.23
N GLU A 35 -9.46 -10.15 -0.96
CA GLU A 35 -10.37 -9.42 -0.07
C GLU A 35 -10.15 -7.91 -0.17
N CYS A 36 -11.26 -7.18 -0.37
CA CYS A 36 -11.29 -5.72 -0.33
C CYS A 36 -11.94 -5.26 0.98
N VAL A 37 -11.12 -4.82 1.94
CA VAL A 37 -11.55 -4.39 3.27
C VAL A 37 -11.50 -2.87 3.37
N THR A 38 -12.65 -2.21 3.44
CA THR A 38 -12.74 -0.76 3.53
C THR A 38 -13.70 -0.31 4.63
N ASP A 39 -13.66 0.99 4.94
CA ASP A 39 -14.56 1.57 5.92
C ASP A 39 -15.97 1.85 5.34
N LYS A 40 -16.85 2.37 6.19
CA LYS A 40 -18.24 2.66 5.82
C LYS A 40 -18.40 3.77 4.77
N GLY A 41 -17.39 4.62 4.57
CA GLY A 41 -17.42 5.70 3.56
C GLY A 41 -17.52 5.17 2.14
N TYR A 42 -16.98 3.98 1.90
CA TYR A 42 -17.03 3.31 0.60
C TYR A 42 -18.33 2.52 0.34
N HIS A 43 -19.22 2.41 1.33
CA HIS A 43 -20.42 1.59 1.20
C HIS A 43 -21.49 2.29 0.33
N SER A 44 -21.70 1.77 -0.86
CA SER A 44 -22.89 2.08 -1.67
C SER A 44 -23.38 0.83 -2.40
N ARG A 45 -24.68 0.80 -2.76
CA ARG A 45 -25.25 -0.32 -3.51
C ARG A 45 -24.62 -0.47 -4.89
N ALA A 46 -24.33 0.65 -5.54
CA ALA A 46 -23.69 0.68 -6.85
C ALA A 46 -22.28 0.09 -6.79
N VAL A 47 -21.47 0.53 -5.82
CA VAL A 47 -20.11 0.01 -5.61
C VAL A 47 -20.11 -1.48 -5.30
N LEU A 48 -20.97 -1.93 -4.37
CA LEU A 48 -21.05 -3.35 -4.04
C LEU A 48 -21.47 -4.21 -5.24
N LYS A 49 -22.43 -3.71 -6.05
CA LYS A 49 -22.86 -4.38 -7.27
C LYS A 49 -21.74 -4.46 -8.31
N ALA A 50 -21.01 -3.36 -8.52
CA ALA A 50 -19.91 -3.31 -9.49
C ALA A 50 -18.73 -4.23 -9.12
N VAL A 51 -18.49 -4.44 -7.83
CA VAL A 51 -17.36 -5.22 -7.33
C VAL A 51 -17.71 -6.69 -7.11
N ASP A 52 -18.99 -7.04 -6.84
CA ASP A 52 -19.42 -8.40 -6.45
C ASP A 52 -19.19 -9.45 -7.55
N ASP A 53 -19.28 -9.06 -8.83
CA ASP A 53 -19.08 -9.94 -9.98
C ASP A 53 -17.59 -10.01 -10.41
N GLY A 54 -16.70 -9.30 -9.74
CA GLY A 54 -15.27 -9.25 -10.02
C GLY A 54 -14.42 -10.17 -9.14
N PRO A 55 -13.08 -10.08 -9.29
CA PRO A 55 -12.14 -10.88 -8.52
C PRO A 55 -11.93 -10.39 -7.08
N TRP A 56 -12.78 -9.47 -6.61
CA TRP A 56 -12.66 -8.88 -5.29
C TRP A 56 -13.84 -9.29 -4.40
N LYS A 57 -13.53 -9.78 -3.22
CA LYS A 57 -14.55 -10.04 -2.18
C LYS A 57 -14.60 -8.88 -1.20
N THR A 58 -15.72 -8.16 -1.20
CA THR A 58 -15.91 -6.98 -0.37
C THR A 58 -16.17 -7.31 1.10
N ARG A 59 -15.52 -6.57 2.02
CA ARG A 59 -15.84 -6.46 3.43
C ARG A 59 -15.94 -4.97 3.79
N ILE A 60 -17.04 -4.34 3.39
CA ILE A 60 -17.30 -2.91 3.56
C ILE A 60 -18.30 -2.72 4.69
N SER A 61 -17.91 -2.00 5.74
CA SER A 61 -18.80 -1.71 6.86
C SER A 61 -20.05 -0.97 6.40
N GLU A 62 -21.23 -1.41 6.83
CA GLU A 62 -22.49 -0.79 6.47
C GLU A 62 -22.80 0.40 7.39
N PRO A 63 -23.13 1.58 6.86
CA PRO A 63 -23.62 2.68 7.67
C PRO A 63 -24.97 2.33 8.31
N ARG A 64 -25.20 2.81 9.53
CA ARG A 64 -26.52 2.64 10.19
C ARG A 64 -27.61 3.27 9.33
N GLN A 65 -28.49 2.46 8.78
CA GLN A 65 -29.67 2.93 8.05
C GLN A 65 -30.89 2.88 8.97
N LYS A 66 -31.68 3.95 8.94
CA LYS A 66 -33.01 3.97 9.58
C LYS A 66 -34.03 3.39 8.60
N GLY A 67 -34.82 2.39 9.04
CA GLY A 67 -35.89 1.78 8.25
C GLY A 67 -35.43 0.59 7.39
N PHE A 68 -36.39 0.07 6.59
CA PHE A 68 -36.17 -1.08 5.74
C PHE A 68 -35.56 -0.69 4.38
N ALA A 69 -34.61 -1.47 3.90
CA ALA A 69 -34.02 -1.28 2.58
C ALA A 69 -35.05 -1.61 1.48
N ARG A 70 -35.35 -0.62 0.63
CA ARG A 70 -36.17 -0.82 -0.56
C ARG A 70 -35.27 -1.13 -1.75
N TRP A 71 -35.53 -2.23 -2.44
CA TRP A 71 -34.62 -2.74 -3.50
C TRP A 71 -35.09 -2.36 -4.91
N HIS A 72 -36.35 -1.91 -5.08
CA HIS A 72 -36.94 -1.48 -6.36
C HIS A 72 -36.64 -2.45 -7.54
N GLY A 73 -36.66 -3.77 -7.28
CA GLY A 73 -36.39 -4.79 -8.29
C GLY A 73 -34.92 -5.05 -8.62
N ASP A 74 -33.95 -4.33 -8.04
CA ASP A 74 -32.52 -4.57 -8.27
C ASP A 74 -32.02 -5.79 -7.47
N ALA A 75 -32.23 -6.97 -8.05
CA ALA A 75 -31.83 -8.25 -7.47
C ALA A 75 -30.29 -8.38 -7.35
N ALA A 76 -29.54 -7.81 -8.30
CA ALA A 76 -28.10 -7.85 -8.29
C ALA A 76 -27.52 -7.03 -7.12
N ALA A 77 -27.99 -5.81 -6.90
CA ALA A 77 -27.57 -5.02 -5.73
C ALA A 77 -27.97 -5.70 -4.40
N ARG A 78 -29.17 -6.33 -4.36
CA ARG A 78 -29.58 -7.09 -3.17
C ARG A 78 -28.65 -8.24 -2.88
N ARG A 79 -28.25 -9.01 -3.92
CA ARG A 79 -27.29 -10.11 -3.81
C ARG A 79 -25.94 -9.60 -3.30
N ALA A 80 -25.38 -8.57 -3.92
CA ALA A 80 -24.08 -7.99 -3.55
C ALA A 80 -24.05 -7.50 -2.10
N VAL A 81 -25.08 -6.77 -1.65
CA VAL A 81 -25.19 -6.32 -0.25
C VAL A 81 -25.33 -7.51 0.70
N THR A 82 -26.12 -8.53 0.32
CA THR A 82 -26.27 -9.74 1.14
C THR A 82 -24.94 -10.50 1.28
N ASN A 83 -24.21 -10.66 0.18
CA ASN A 83 -22.89 -11.28 0.16
C ASN A 83 -21.90 -10.54 1.06
N ASN A 84 -21.86 -9.20 0.97
CA ASN A 84 -21.04 -8.38 1.85
C ASN A 84 -21.43 -8.56 3.33
N ARG A 85 -22.72 -8.59 3.66
CA ARG A 85 -23.20 -8.80 5.04
C ARG A 85 -22.85 -10.18 5.58
N VAL A 86 -22.93 -11.22 4.76
CA VAL A 86 -22.50 -12.57 5.16
C VAL A 86 -21.01 -12.58 5.48
N ARG A 87 -20.18 -11.96 4.63
CA ARG A 87 -18.73 -11.83 4.86
C ARG A 87 -18.41 -11.01 6.12
N LEU A 88 -19.18 -9.96 6.40
CA LEU A 88 -19.01 -9.15 7.62
C LEU A 88 -19.38 -9.88 8.92
N LYS A 89 -20.31 -10.84 8.85
CA LYS A 89 -20.73 -11.66 10.01
C LYS A 89 -19.79 -12.84 10.27
N SER A 90 -18.89 -13.15 9.35
CA SER A 90 -17.94 -14.25 9.53
C SER A 90 -16.96 -13.96 10.67
N GLY A 91 -16.51 -15.01 11.37
CA GLY A 91 -15.52 -14.87 12.45
C GLY A 91 -14.22 -14.21 12.01
N VAL A 92 -13.86 -14.34 10.74
CA VAL A 92 -12.65 -13.75 10.14
C VAL A 92 -12.75 -12.22 9.97
N ALA A 93 -13.97 -11.67 9.86
CA ALA A 93 -14.16 -10.24 9.58
C ALA A 93 -13.48 -9.33 10.63
N ARG A 94 -13.56 -9.69 11.90
CA ARG A 94 -12.94 -8.91 12.97
C ARG A 94 -11.44 -8.82 12.81
N GLU A 95 -10.80 -9.92 12.47
CA GLU A 95 -9.34 -9.98 12.28
C GLU A 95 -8.91 -9.21 11.04
N THR A 96 -9.65 -9.30 9.93
CA THR A 96 -9.35 -8.55 8.70
C THR A 96 -9.49 -7.03 8.90
N PHE A 97 -10.49 -6.57 9.67
CA PHE A 97 -10.59 -5.14 10.00
C PHE A 97 -9.48 -4.67 10.94
N LYS A 98 -9.07 -5.48 11.88
CA LYS A 98 -7.93 -5.19 12.77
C LYS A 98 -6.63 -5.09 11.98
N LEU A 99 -6.37 -6.06 11.10
CA LEU A 99 -5.22 -6.06 10.21
C LEU A 99 -5.21 -4.82 9.26
N ARG A 100 -6.38 -4.49 8.68
CA ARG A 100 -6.53 -3.27 7.87
C ARG A 100 -6.14 -2.02 8.66
N ALA A 101 -6.69 -1.86 9.87
CA ALA A 101 -6.40 -0.70 10.71
C ALA A 101 -4.89 -0.62 10.99
N GLU A 102 -4.28 -1.72 11.37
CA GLU A 102 -2.85 -1.79 11.65
C GLU A 102 -2.00 -1.39 10.43
N ILE A 103 -2.26 -1.95 9.25
CA ILE A 103 -1.49 -1.67 8.04
C ILE A 103 -1.66 -0.20 7.61
N VAL A 104 -2.91 0.30 7.58
CA VAL A 104 -3.21 1.66 7.14
C VAL A 104 -2.66 2.68 8.13
N GLU A 105 -2.89 2.50 9.42
CA GLU A 105 -2.44 3.44 10.45
C GLU A 105 -0.91 3.50 10.54
N ARG A 106 -0.22 2.37 10.47
CA ARG A 106 1.24 2.34 10.44
C ARG A 106 1.82 3.08 9.24
N SER A 107 1.27 2.85 8.05
CA SER A 107 1.74 3.50 6.82
C SER A 107 1.54 5.01 6.89
N PHE A 108 0.35 5.46 7.32
CA PHE A 108 0.06 6.88 7.48
C PHE A 108 0.89 7.53 8.59
N ALA A 109 1.02 6.89 9.74
CA ALA A 109 1.86 7.40 10.83
C ALA A 109 3.32 7.54 10.38
N HIS A 110 3.84 6.56 9.64
CA HIS A 110 5.20 6.64 9.13
C HIS A 110 5.39 7.81 8.15
N ILE A 111 4.49 7.94 7.16
CA ILE A 111 4.58 8.98 6.13
C ILE A 111 4.29 10.37 6.71
N LEU A 112 3.23 10.50 7.50
CA LEU A 112 2.77 11.80 7.99
C LEU A 112 3.58 12.30 9.19
N ASP A 113 3.90 11.43 10.14
CA ASP A 113 4.57 11.83 11.38
C ASP A 113 6.10 11.79 11.21
N ARG A 114 6.67 10.64 10.87
CA ARG A 114 8.12 10.51 10.68
C ARG A 114 8.61 11.18 9.40
N GLY A 115 7.83 11.09 8.31
CA GLY A 115 8.11 11.77 7.05
C GLY A 115 7.82 13.27 7.07
N GLY A 116 7.25 13.79 8.16
CA GLY A 116 6.94 15.22 8.31
C GLY A 116 5.93 15.74 7.28
N MET A 117 5.03 14.87 6.79
CA MET A 117 4.05 15.23 5.76
C MET A 117 2.76 15.85 6.32
N ARG A 118 2.58 15.94 7.65
CA ARG A 118 1.44 16.66 8.25
C ARG A 118 1.46 18.15 7.96
N ARG A 119 2.65 18.72 7.77
CA ARG A 119 2.84 20.10 7.35
C ARG A 119 3.86 20.15 6.24
N THR A 120 3.62 20.97 5.23
CA THR A 120 4.56 21.18 4.14
C THR A 120 4.74 22.68 3.90
N TRP A 121 5.98 23.09 3.68
CA TRP A 121 6.34 24.45 3.24
C TRP A 121 6.35 24.56 1.71
N LEU A 122 6.21 23.44 1.00
CA LEU A 122 6.18 23.42 -0.45
C LEU A 122 4.88 24.03 -0.97
N ARG A 123 5.01 24.86 -1.99
CA ARG A 123 3.88 25.46 -2.69
C ARG A 123 3.61 24.69 -3.98
N GLY A 124 2.33 24.60 -4.31
CA GLY A 124 1.87 23.91 -5.51
C GLY A 124 1.64 22.40 -5.28
N ARG A 125 0.53 21.92 -5.82
CA ARG A 125 0.07 20.53 -5.68
C ARG A 125 1.13 19.52 -6.18
N GLU A 126 1.80 19.85 -7.27
CA GLU A 126 2.77 18.97 -7.89
C GLU A 126 4.00 18.75 -7.00
N ASN A 127 4.53 19.81 -6.40
CA ASN A 127 5.67 19.72 -5.50
C ASN A 127 5.34 18.96 -4.22
N VAL A 128 4.14 19.18 -3.67
CA VAL A 128 3.65 18.41 -2.53
C VAL A 128 3.52 16.93 -2.88
N HIS A 129 2.99 16.63 -4.07
CA HIS A 129 2.84 15.26 -4.55
C HIS A 129 4.20 14.56 -4.78
N LYS A 130 5.17 15.24 -5.39
CA LYS A 130 6.53 14.71 -5.55
C LYS A 130 7.16 14.36 -4.20
N ARG A 131 7.06 15.26 -3.22
CA ARG A 131 7.54 14.99 -1.86
C ARG A 131 6.85 13.77 -1.23
N TYR A 132 5.52 13.69 -1.37
CA TYR A 132 4.76 12.56 -0.86
C TYR A 132 5.25 11.23 -1.48
N LEU A 133 5.43 11.19 -2.80
CA LEU A 133 5.95 10.01 -3.50
C LEU A 133 7.33 9.58 -3.00
N LEU A 134 8.24 10.52 -2.74
CA LEU A 134 9.56 10.22 -2.17
C LEU A 134 9.45 9.58 -0.78
N HIS A 135 8.58 10.08 0.09
CA HIS A 135 8.38 9.48 1.40
C HIS A 135 7.74 8.09 1.32
N VAL A 136 6.79 7.89 0.41
CA VAL A 136 6.17 6.57 0.16
C VAL A 136 7.21 5.59 -0.39
N ALA A 137 8.04 6.02 -1.34
CA ALA A 137 9.11 5.20 -1.90
C ALA A 137 10.12 4.78 -0.82
N GLY A 138 10.55 5.72 0.03
CA GLY A 138 11.44 5.41 1.16
C GLY A 138 10.82 4.44 2.17
N HIS A 139 9.53 4.60 2.46
CA HIS A 139 8.80 3.67 3.32
C HIS A 139 8.73 2.26 2.72
N ASN A 140 8.36 2.14 1.45
CA ASN A 140 8.29 0.86 0.75
C ASN A 140 9.66 0.19 0.66
N LEU A 141 10.72 0.95 0.36
CA LEU A 141 12.09 0.44 0.36
C LEU A 141 12.47 -0.10 1.74
N SER A 142 12.14 0.62 2.81
CA SER A 142 12.37 0.16 4.19
C SER A 142 11.65 -1.17 4.50
N LEU A 143 10.43 -1.37 4.00
CA LEU A 143 9.70 -2.63 4.14
C LEU A 143 10.40 -3.77 3.37
N LEU A 144 10.80 -3.52 2.12
CA LEU A 144 11.53 -4.50 1.31
C LEU A 144 12.88 -4.88 1.94
N MET A 145 13.65 -3.91 2.39
CA MET A 145 14.93 -4.16 3.08
C MET A 145 14.71 -5.02 4.32
N ARG A 146 13.69 -4.72 5.13
CA ARG A 146 13.38 -5.51 6.32
C ARG A 146 13.03 -6.95 5.98
N GLN A 147 12.29 -7.17 4.90
CA GLN A 147 11.89 -8.50 4.45
C GLN A 147 13.07 -9.30 3.86
N LEU A 148 13.95 -8.64 3.09
CA LEU A 148 15.04 -9.30 2.37
C LEU A 148 16.29 -9.52 3.24
N ILE A 149 16.63 -8.54 4.09
CA ILE A 149 17.88 -8.53 4.87
C ILE A 149 17.69 -8.36 6.39
N GLY A 150 16.43 -8.33 6.86
CA GLY A 150 16.13 -8.16 8.28
C GLY A 150 16.31 -6.75 8.83
N ALA A 151 16.80 -5.80 8.02
CA ALA A 151 17.06 -4.41 8.43
C ALA A 151 16.19 -3.43 7.63
N GLY A 152 15.44 -2.57 8.31
CA GLY A 152 14.53 -1.60 7.67
C GLY A 152 15.17 -0.24 7.38
N THR A 153 16.41 -0.02 7.82
CA THR A 153 17.16 1.22 7.56
C THR A 153 18.61 0.92 7.20
N PRO A 154 19.29 1.78 6.44
CA PRO A 154 20.72 1.63 6.15
C PRO A 154 21.57 1.54 7.42
N LYS A 155 21.19 2.27 8.48
CA LYS A 155 21.88 2.22 9.77
C LYS A 155 21.77 0.86 10.45
N GLU A 156 20.59 0.26 10.44
CA GLU A 156 20.37 -1.10 10.96
C GLU A 156 21.10 -2.14 10.13
N ALA A 157 21.14 -1.98 8.80
CA ALA A 157 21.84 -2.87 7.90
C ALA A 157 23.35 -2.86 8.18
N VAL A 158 23.95 -1.68 8.33
CA VAL A 158 25.37 -1.54 8.67
C VAL A 158 25.68 -2.16 10.06
N ALA A 159 24.83 -1.91 11.05
CA ALA A 159 25.00 -2.49 12.39
C ALA A 159 24.86 -4.03 12.39
N GLY A 160 24.12 -4.60 11.45
CA GLY A 160 23.99 -6.05 11.25
C GLY A 160 25.06 -6.68 10.35
N GLY A 161 26.08 -5.92 9.92
CA GLY A 161 27.15 -6.41 9.04
C GLY A 161 26.76 -6.53 7.56
N TYR A 162 25.63 -5.94 7.16
CA TYR A 162 25.18 -5.93 5.75
C TYR A 162 25.74 -4.75 4.97
N SER A 163 25.93 -4.96 3.66
CA SER A 163 26.34 -3.90 2.74
C SER A 163 25.25 -2.84 2.60
N ALA A 164 25.61 -1.56 2.68
CA ALA A 164 24.69 -0.47 2.39
C ALA A 164 24.67 -0.19 0.87
N LEU A 165 23.49 -0.27 0.27
CA LEU A 165 23.27 0.12 -1.12
C LEU A 165 22.92 1.61 -1.19
N PHE A 166 23.76 2.42 -1.81
CA PHE A 166 23.48 3.84 -2.07
C PHE A 166 23.11 4.03 -3.54
N VAL A 167 21.93 4.58 -3.78
CA VAL A 167 21.51 5.04 -5.10
C VAL A 167 21.67 6.55 -5.16
N LEU A 168 22.58 7.01 -5.96
CA LEU A 168 22.82 8.43 -6.18
C LEU A 168 22.29 8.81 -7.55
N VAL A 169 21.27 9.66 -7.59
CA VAL A 169 20.74 10.22 -8.84
C VAL A 169 21.51 11.52 -9.13
N THR A 170 22.26 11.52 -10.21
CA THR A 170 22.98 12.72 -10.63
C THR A 170 22.06 13.72 -11.34
N PRO A 171 22.38 15.02 -11.37
CA PRO A 171 21.58 16.02 -12.08
C PRO A 171 21.44 15.77 -13.60
N ALA A 172 22.30 14.94 -14.18
CA ALA A 172 22.26 14.55 -15.58
C ALA A 172 21.34 13.35 -15.86
N GLY A 173 20.58 12.86 -14.84
CA GLY A 173 19.67 11.73 -15.00
C GLY A 173 20.33 10.34 -14.98
N ALA A 174 21.64 10.26 -14.83
CA ALA A 174 22.34 8.98 -14.65
C ALA A 174 22.15 8.48 -13.21
N ILE A 175 21.78 7.20 -13.09
CA ILE A 175 21.64 6.53 -11.80
C ILE A 175 22.96 5.85 -11.47
N LEU A 176 23.67 6.38 -10.48
CA LEU A 176 24.87 5.74 -9.94
C LEU A 176 24.46 4.86 -8.76
N VAL A 177 24.62 3.57 -8.91
CA VAL A 177 24.41 2.60 -7.82
C VAL A 177 25.76 2.31 -7.20
N ALA A 178 26.02 2.81 -6.01
CA ALA A 178 27.21 2.49 -5.25
C ALA A 178 26.84 1.47 -4.16
N GLN A 179 27.43 0.29 -4.21
CA GLN A 179 27.31 -0.72 -3.18
C GLN A 179 28.58 -0.67 -2.31
N ILE A 180 28.44 -0.29 -1.06
CA ILE A 180 29.51 -0.39 -0.07
C ILE A 180 29.36 -1.74 0.63
N VAL A 181 30.25 -2.65 0.35
CA VAL A 181 30.34 -3.96 1.03
C VAL A 181 31.28 -3.79 2.22
N LEU A 182 30.75 -3.92 3.41
CA LEU A 182 31.56 -4.07 4.63
C LEU A 182 31.90 -5.54 4.78
N ILE A 183 33.14 -5.88 4.53
CA ILE A 183 33.67 -7.22 4.79
C ILE A 183 34.37 -7.13 6.14
N THR A 184 33.80 -7.73 7.16
CA THR A 184 34.52 -8.01 8.42
C THR A 184 35.31 -9.31 8.25
N SER A 185 36.63 -9.24 8.31
CA SER A 185 37.45 -10.43 8.43
C SER A 185 37.31 -11.04 9.83
N GLU A 186 37.58 -12.33 9.97
CA GLU A 186 37.59 -13.00 11.29
C GLU A 186 38.55 -12.36 12.29
N ASP A 187 39.49 -11.55 11.82
CA ASP A 187 40.49 -10.85 12.63
C ASP A 187 40.03 -9.44 13.08
N GLY A 188 38.76 -9.03 12.81
CA GLY A 188 38.20 -7.77 13.27
C GLY A 188 38.62 -6.54 12.46
N GLU A 189 39.34 -6.67 11.37
CA GLU A 189 39.64 -5.58 10.44
C GLU A 189 38.48 -5.37 9.46
N THR A 190 37.95 -4.14 9.41
CA THR A 190 36.90 -3.73 8.45
C THR A 190 37.53 -3.19 7.17
N ALA A 191 37.39 -3.94 6.08
CA ALA A 191 37.71 -3.44 4.74
C ALA A 191 36.50 -2.86 4.05
N PHE A 192 36.65 -1.67 3.43
CA PHE A 192 35.62 -1.04 2.62
C PHE A 192 35.88 -1.37 1.15
N ALA A 193 34.97 -2.09 0.53
CA ALA A 193 34.94 -2.27 -0.91
C ALA A 193 33.77 -1.45 -1.47
N THR A 194 34.06 -0.48 -2.34
CA THR A 194 33.04 0.29 -3.05
C THR A 194 32.93 -0.25 -4.47
N ILE A 195 31.80 -0.85 -4.80
CA ILE A 195 31.49 -1.29 -6.16
C ILE A 195 30.50 -0.29 -6.75
N CYS A 196 30.92 0.45 -7.77
CA CYS A 196 30.09 1.41 -8.49
C CYS A 196 29.56 0.77 -9.77
N PHE A 197 28.24 0.76 -9.96
CA PHE A 197 27.63 0.41 -11.23
C PHE A 197 26.95 1.68 -11.80
N ALA A 198 27.32 2.05 -13.01
CA ALA A 198 26.59 3.06 -13.79
C ALA A 198 25.52 2.34 -14.61
N VAL A 199 24.24 2.68 -14.39
CA VAL A 199 23.16 2.24 -15.24
C VAL A 199 22.75 3.44 -16.09
N GLY A 200 23.06 3.36 -17.39
CA GLY A 200 22.68 4.35 -18.36
C GLY A 200 21.23 4.19 -18.81
#